data_65d0774c6d97b090de8ce05ca460e858
#
_entry.id   65d0774c6d97b090de8ce05ca460e858
#
_cell.length_a   1.000
_cell.length_b   1.000
_cell.length_c   1.000
_cell.angle_alpha   90.00
_cell.angle_beta   90.00
_cell.angle_gamma   90.00
#
_symmetry.space_group_name_H-M   'P 1'
#
loop_
_entity.id
_entity.type
_entity.pdbx_description
1 polymer ?
#
loop_
_entity_poly.entity_id
_entity_poly.type
_entity_poly.pdbx_seq_one_letter_code
_entity_poly.pdbx_strand_id
1 'polypeptide(L)'
;MAKIELPDVKDIFLEYRKMQLLYQSALKEIGTKLEILNDEFKFVHKYNPIEHIESRMKSEESIVRKLMKKGQDITVENIERYIDDVAGIRVICSFTPDIYRIVDMISNQDDIEVVKIKDYMVNPKPSGYRSYHMIVKVPIFLSD
;
A
#
# COMPACT_ATOMS: atom_id res chain seq x y z
N MET A 1 -43.11 19.72 -0.15
CA MET A 1 -42.40 18.68 0.62
C MET A 1 -41.04 18.46 -0.02
N ALA A 2 -39.95 18.71 0.69
CA ALA A 2 -38.62 18.49 0.15
C ALA A 2 -38.34 16.98 0.02
N LYS A 3 -37.97 16.53 -1.17
CA LYS A 3 -37.53 15.17 -1.38
C LYS A 3 -36.04 15.07 -0.95
N ILE A 4 -35.78 14.14 -0.04
CA ILE A 4 -34.41 13.79 0.29
C ILE A 4 -33.95 12.77 -0.75
N GLU A 5 -33.02 13.18 -1.62
CA GLU A 5 -32.39 12.23 -2.54
C GLU A 5 -31.35 11.43 -1.79
N LEU A 6 -31.59 10.12 -1.67
CA LEU A 6 -30.60 9.20 -1.15
C LEU A 6 -29.68 8.78 -2.29
N PRO A 7 -28.36 8.66 -2.04
CA PRO A 7 -27.46 8.15 -3.06
C PRO A 7 -27.91 6.76 -3.54
N ASP A 8 -27.77 6.50 -4.83
CA ASP A 8 -28.05 5.18 -5.38
C ASP A 8 -27.03 4.18 -4.80
N VAL A 9 -27.52 3.12 -4.17
CA VAL A 9 -26.71 2.06 -3.58
C VAL A 9 -25.79 1.41 -4.61
N LYS A 10 -26.25 1.30 -5.86
CA LYS A 10 -25.46 0.76 -6.97
C LYS A 10 -24.23 1.62 -7.26
N ASP A 11 -24.38 2.96 -7.22
CA ASP A 11 -23.29 3.89 -7.49
C ASP A 11 -22.24 3.84 -6.39
N ILE A 12 -22.65 3.78 -5.12
CA ILE A 12 -21.75 3.64 -3.98
C ILE A 12 -20.98 2.32 -4.08
N PHE A 13 -21.66 1.23 -4.40
CA PHE A 13 -21.04 -0.07 -4.57
C PHE A 13 -20.04 -0.09 -5.72
N LEU A 14 -20.37 0.57 -6.84
CA LEU A 14 -19.50 0.68 -7.99
C LEU A 14 -18.23 1.50 -7.66
N GLU A 15 -18.37 2.61 -6.94
CA GLU A 15 -17.22 3.42 -6.50
C GLU A 15 -16.28 2.60 -5.61
N TYR A 16 -16.82 1.83 -4.69
CA TYR A 16 -16.04 0.98 -3.81
C TYR A 16 -15.27 -0.09 -4.61
N ARG A 17 -15.92 -0.71 -5.58
CA ARG A 17 -15.29 -1.71 -6.46
C ARG A 17 -14.18 -1.11 -7.32
N LYS A 18 -14.39 0.10 -7.84
CA LYS A 18 -13.34 0.82 -8.59
C LYS A 18 -12.14 1.12 -7.70
N MET A 19 -12.40 1.55 -6.48
CA MET A 19 -11.33 1.79 -5.49
C MET A 19 -10.54 0.49 -5.24
N GLN A 20 -11.22 -0.61 -4.99
CA GLN A 20 -10.57 -1.91 -4.78
C GLN A 20 -9.71 -2.31 -5.99
N LEU A 21 -10.23 -2.11 -7.21
CA LEU A 21 -9.49 -2.40 -8.43
C LEU A 21 -8.17 -1.61 -8.49
N LEU A 22 -8.22 -0.31 -8.18
CA LEU A 22 -7.04 0.54 -8.18
C LEU A 22 -6.00 0.08 -7.16
N TYR A 23 -6.43 -0.23 -5.94
CA TYR A 23 -5.52 -0.72 -4.91
C TYR A 23 -4.92 -2.08 -5.24
N GLN A 24 -5.73 -3.01 -5.76
CA GLN A 24 -5.23 -4.31 -6.21
C GLN A 24 -4.24 -4.16 -7.36
N SER A 25 -4.51 -3.25 -8.27
CA SER A 25 -3.61 -2.96 -9.40
C SER A 25 -2.30 -2.36 -8.92
N ALA A 26 -2.34 -1.47 -7.92
CA ALA A 26 -1.13 -0.93 -7.29
C ALA A 26 -0.29 -2.05 -6.66
N LEU A 27 -0.92 -3.01 -5.99
CA LEU A 27 -0.22 -4.16 -5.44
C LEU A 27 0.48 -4.98 -6.51
N LYS A 28 -0.18 -5.19 -7.65
CA LYS A 28 0.42 -5.91 -8.79
C LYS A 28 1.62 -5.17 -9.37
N GLU A 29 1.49 -3.86 -9.56
CA GLU A 29 2.56 -3.02 -10.11
C GLU A 29 3.79 -3.02 -9.19
N ILE A 30 3.62 -2.72 -7.93
CA ILE A 30 4.72 -2.67 -6.96
C ILE A 30 5.28 -4.06 -6.71
N GLY A 31 4.42 -5.07 -6.57
CA GLY A 31 4.83 -6.46 -6.37
C GLY A 31 5.68 -6.97 -7.52
N THR A 32 5.29 -6.66 -8.77
CA THR A 32 6.05 -7.05 -9.96
C THR A 32 7.41 -6.35 -10.00
N LYS A 33 7.47 -5.05 -9.67
CA LYS A 33 8.74 -4.31 -9.59
C LYS A 33 9.69 -4.95 -8.59
N LEU A 34 9.18 -5.31 -7.41
CA LEU A 34 9.97 -5.96 -6.37
C LEU A 34 10.48 -7.34 -6.81
N GLU A 35 9.64 -8.11 -7.48
CA GLU A 35 10.03 -9.42 -8.01
C GLU A 35 11.12 -9.29 -9.06
N ILE A 36 11.00 -8.32 -9.96
CA ILE A 36 12.01 -8.05 -10.99
C ILE A 36 13.33 -7.64 -10.36
N LEU A 37 13.31 -6.76 -9.37
CA LEU A 37 14.51 -6.36 -8.64
C LEU A 37 15.18 -7.55 -7.96
N ASN A 38 14.38 -8.41 -7.35
CA ASN A 38 14.88 -9.61 -6.70
C ASN A 38 15.52 -10.58 -7.70
N ASP A 39 14.90 -10.75 -8.87
CA ASP A 39 15.44 -11.57 -9.95
C ASP A 39 16.77 -11.00 -10.47
N GLU A 40 16.85 -9.69 -10.66
CA GLU A 40 18.07 -9.02 -11.07
C GLU A 40 19.22 -9.29 -10.08
N PHE A 41 18.96 -9.14 -8.79
CA PHE A 41 19.96 -9.44 -7.77
C PHE A 41 20.44 -10.89 -7.82
N LYS A 42 19.52 -11.83 -7.99
CA LYS A 42 19.87 -13.25 -8.10
C LYS A 42 20.72 -13.55 -9.34
N PHE A 43 20.33 -13.06 -10.51
CA PHE A 43 20.96 -13.40 -11.78
C PHE A 43 22.24 -12.61 -12.04
N VAL A 44 22.26 -11.32 -11.68
CA VAL A 44 23.40 -10.44 -11.98
C VAL A 44 24.40 -10.43 -10.84
N HIS A 45 23.94 -10.32 -9.60
CA HIS A 45 24.80 -10.14 -8.43
C HIS A 45 24.96 -11.41 -7.59
N LYS A 46 24.27 -12.50 -7.95
CA LYS A 46 24.28 -13.78 -7.21
C LYS A 46 23.99 -13.60 -5.74
N TYR A 47 23.09 -12.68 -5.42
CA TYR A 47 22.73 -12.31 -4.07
C TYR A 47 21.20 -12.19 -3.97
N ASN A 48 20.62 -12.66 -2.87
CA ASN A 48 19.17 -12.65 -2.67
C ASN A 48 18.80 -11.78 -1.46
N PRO A 49 18.58 -10.46 -1.65
CA PRO A 49 18.28 -9.57 -0.53
C PRO A 49 16.87 -9.77 0.03
N ILE A 50 15.93 -10.25 -0.78
CA ILE A 50 14.53 -10.42 -0.38
C ILE A 50 14.26 -11.89 -0.10
N GLU A 51 13.89 -12.21 1.13
CA GLU A 51 13.49 -13.57 1.51
C GLU A 51 12.02 -13.86 1.19
N HIS A 52 11.16 -12.86 1.38
CA HIS A 52 9.72 -13.05 1.24
C HIS A 52 9.02 -11.75 0.91
N ILE A 53 8.02 -11.83 0.02
CA ILE A 53 7.13 -10.72 -0.33
C ILE A 53 5.70 -11.19 -0.11
N GLU A 54 4.94 -10.43 0.66
CA GLU A 54 3.55 -10.73 0.96
C GLU A 54 2.68 -9.51 0.68
N SER A 55 1.62 -9.71 -0.11
CA SER A 55 0.65 -8.66 -0.42
C SER A 55 -0.64 -8.89 0.34
N ARG A 56 -1.24 -7.83 0.81
CA ARG A 56 -2.50 -7.90 1.54
C ARG A 56 -3.41 -6.73 1.21
N MET A 57 -4.70 -7.03 1.01
CA MET A 57 -5.76 -6.03 1.03
C MET A 57 -6.43 -6.04 2.40
N LYS A 58 -6.65 -4.85 2.97
CA LYS A 58 -7.35 -4.73 4.24
C LYS A 58 -8.80 -5.15 4.06
N SER A 59 -9.34 -5.96 4.98
CA SER A 59 -10.73 -6.41 4.91
C SER A 59 -11.71 -5.27 5.09
N GLU A 60 -12.91 -5.41 4.53
CA GLU A 60 -13.99 -4.42 4.69
C GLU A 60 -14.30 -4.16 6.15
N GLU A 61 -14.36 -5.21 6.96
CA GLU A 61 -14.61 -5.08 8.40
C GLU A 61 -13.54 -4.25 9.09
N SER A 62 -12.28 -4.48 8.76
CA SER A 62 -11.16 -3.74 9.32
C SER A 62 -11.18 -2.28 8.91
N ILE A 63 -11.55 -2.00 7.65
CA ILE A 63 -11.70 -0.63 7.13
C ILE A 63 -12.80 0.11 7.90
N VAL A 64 -13.98 -0.50 8.02
CA VAL A 64 -15.12 0.08 8.74
C VAL A 64 -14.74 0.35 10.19
N ARG A 65 -14.16 -0.62 10.86
CA ARG A 65 -13.73 -0.50 12.25
C ARG A 65 -12.75 0.66 12.45
N LYS A 66 -11.79 0.80 11.55
CA LYS A 66 -10.79 1.86 11.63
C LYS A 66 -11.40 3.24 11.42
N LEU A 67 -12.35 3.39 10.47
CA LEU A 67 -13.06 4.64 10.25
C LEU A 67 -13.92 5.00 11.47
N MET A 68 -14.64 4.06 12.02
CA MET A 68 -15.45 4.26 13.23
C MET A 68 -14.58 4.71 14.42
N LYS A 69 -13.44 4.09 14.60
CA LYS A 69 -12.47 4.46 15.64
C LYS A 69 -11.95 5.89 15.47
N LYS A 70 -11.84 6.36 14.22
CA LYS A 70 -11.42 7.73 13.90
C LYS A 70 -12.59 8.73 13.90
N GLY A 71 -13.81 8.27 14.17
CA GLY A 71 -15.01 9.11 14.18
C GLY A 71 -15.41 9.61 12.79
N GLN A 72 -15.09 8.86 11.74
CA GLN A 72 -15.37 9.26 10.36
C GLN A 72 -16.49 8.40 9.76
N ASP A 73 -17.27 9.02 8.87
CA ASP A 73 -18.31 8.32 8.12
C ASP A 73 -17.70 7.31 7.15
N ILE A 74 -18.45 6.25 6.86
CA ILE A 74 -18.00 5.17 5.98
C ILE A 74 -18.29 5.57 4.54
N THR A 75 -17.31 6.21 3.89
CA THR A 75 -17.35 6.62 2.49
C THR A 75 -16.05 6.27 1.81
N VAL A 76 -16.07 6.11 0.48
CA VAL A 76 -14.86 5.88 -0.31
C VAL A 76 -13.86 7.03 -0.10
N GLU A 77 -14.36 8.26 -0.09
CA GLU A 77 -13.54 9.45 0.14
C GLU A 77 -12.80 9.40 1.48
N ASN A 78 -13.49 8.99 2.56
CA ASN A 78 -12.88 8.86 3.87
C ASN A 78 -11.92 7.67 3.95
N ILE A 79 -12.17 6.59 3.23
CA ILE A 79 -11.24 5.47 3.13
C ILE A 79 -9.92 5.96 2.55
N GLU A 80 -9.97 6.64 1.42
CA GLU A 80 -8.77 7.18 0.76
C GLU A 80 -8.03 8.19 1.63
N ARG A 81 -8.77 9.02 2.35
CA ARG A 81 -8.20 10.10 3.17
C ARG A 81 -7.59 9.64 4.48
N TYR A 82 -8.21 8.69 5.17
CA TYR A 82 -7.85 8.33 6.54
C TYR A 82 -7.19 6.97 6.70
N ILE A 83 -7.21 6.12 5.68
CA ILE A 83 -6.64 4.78 5.76
C ILE A 83 -5.52 4.62 4.74
N ASP A 84 -4.29 4.49 5.22
CA ASP A 84 -3.10 4.37 4.39
C ASP A 84 -2.79 2.91 3.99
N ASP A 85 -3.33 1.94 4.72
CA ASP A 85 -3.01 0.54 4.57
C ASP A 85 -4.14 -0.31 3.98
N VAL A 86 -4.96 0.28 3.10
CA VAL A 86 -5.96 -0.48 2.33
C VAL A 86 -5.27 -1.57 1.53
N ALA A 87 -4.18 -1.23 0.87
CA ALA A 87 -3.29 -2.16 0.19
C ALA A 87 -1.91 -2.11 0.86
N GLY A 88 -1.35 -3.26 1.17
CA GLY A 88 -0.06 -3.33 1.83
C GLY A 88 0.81 -4.43 1.23
N ILE A 89 2.11 -4.17 1.15
CA ILE A 89 3.12 -5.15 0.78
C ILE A 89 4.14 -5.21 1.91
N ARG A 90 4.38 -6.42 2.38
CA ARG A 90 5.45 -6.68 3.36
C ARG A 90 6.61 -7.32 2.64
N VAL A 91 7.78 -6.73 2.77
CA VAL A 91 9.03 -7.25 2.21
C VAL A 91 9.94 -7.63 3.38
N ILE A 92 10.35 -8.88 3.40
CA ILE A 92 11.28 -9.38 4.43
C ILE A 92 12.65 -9.53 3.78
N CYS A 93 13.63 -8.84 4.34
CA CYS A 93 15.02 -8.88 3.88
C CYS A 93 15.88 -9.64 4.89
N SER A 94 16.96 -10.27 4.38
CA SER A 94 17.89 -11.02 5.21
C SER A 94 18.69 -10.13 6.16
N PHE A 95 19.05 -8.92 5.70
CA PHE A 95 19.90 -8.00 6.47
C PHE A 95 19.38 -6.56 6.40
N THR A 96 19.61 -5.81 7.47
CA THR A 96 19.18 -4.41 7.58
C THR A 96 19.65 -3.52 6.40
N PRO A 97 20.90 -3.59 5.92
CA PRO A 97 21.33 -2.78 4.77
C PRO A 97 20.50 -3.04 3.51
N ASP A 98 19.96 -4.24 3.34
CA ASP A 98 19.12 -4.59 2.19
C ASP A 98 17.81 -3.84 2.21
N ILE A 99 17.25 -3.59 3.38
CA ILE A 99 16.02 -2.80 3.55
C ILE A 99 16.22 -1.42 2.94
N TYR A 100 17.29 -0.74 3.31
CA TYR A 100 17.58 0.61 2.80
C TYR A 100 17.91 0.61 1.31
N ARG A 101 18.55 -0.44 0.81
CA ARG A 101 18.83 -0.60 -0.62
C ARG A 101 17.52 -0.71 -1.42
N ILE A 102 16.58 -1.54 -0.97
CA ILE A 102 15.26 -1.68 -1.60
C ILE A 102 14.48 -0.36 -1.54
N VAL A 103 14.50 0.32 -0.38
CA VAL A 103 13.86 1.62 -0.21
C VAL A 103 14.40 2.64 -1.22
N ASP A 104 15.72 2.72 -1.40
CA ASP A 104 16.34 3.64 -2.36
C ASP A 104 15.92 3.32 -3.78
N MET A 105 15.90 2.05 -4.16
CA MET A 105 15.49 1.64 -5.50
C MET A 105 14.04 1.99 -5.79
N ILE A 106 13.14 1.75 -4.85
CA ILE A 106 11.72 2.10 -4.99
C ILE A 106 11.57 3.61 -5.08
N SER A 107 12.26 4.36 -4.23
CA SER A 107 12.19 5.82 -4.20
C SER A 107 12.70 6.48 -5.48
N ASN A 108 13.60 5.82 -6.20
CA ASN A 108 14.19 6.34 -7.44
C ASN A 108 13.39 5.96 -8.69
N GLN A 109 12.30 5.23 -8.58
CA GLN A 109 11.44 4.95 -9.73
C GLN A 109 10.65 6.20 -10.11
N ASP A 110 10.66 6.56 -11.40
CA ASP A 110 10.01 7.78 -11.89
C ASP A 110 8.50 7.79 -11.72
N ASP A 111 7.89 6.61 -11.73
CA ASP A 111 6.44 6.44 -11.63
C ASP A 111 5.94 6.19 -10.21
N ILE A 112 6.82 6.24 -9.23
CA ILE A 112 6.45 6.06 -7.82
C ILE A 112 6.69 7.37 -7.07
N GLU A 113 5.64 7.86 -6.43
CA GLU A 113 5.72 9.03 -5.54
C GLU A 113 5.74 8.56 -4.09
N VAL A 114 6.78 8.92 -3.36
CA VAL A 114 6.87 8.63 -1.92
C VAL A 114 6.14 9.74 -1.16
N VAL A 115 5.05 9.38 -0.47
CA VAL A 115 4.20 10.33 0.25
C VAL A 115 4.65 10.49 1.69
N LYS A 116 5.02 9.38 2.34
CA LYS A 116 5.34 9.38 3.77
C LYS A 116 6.30 8.24 4.10
N ILE A 117 7.20 8.50 5.02
CA ILE A 117 8.17 7.51 5.51
C ILE A 117 8.14 7.51 7.04
N LYS A 118 8.15 6.30 7.63
CA LYS A 118 8.37 6.10 9.06
C LYS A 118 9.44 5.05 9.22
N ASP A 119 10.60 5.47 9.69
CA ASP A 119 11.74 4.58 9.89
C ASP A 119 11.80 4.10 11.33
N TYR A 120 11.17 2.95 11.58
CA TYR A 120 11.22 2.28 12.87
C TYR A 120 12.46 1.39 13.05
N MET A 121 13.37 1.40 12.07
CA MET A 121 14.69 0.75 12.23
C MET A 121 15.61 1.63 13.08
N VAL A 122 15.62 2.94 12.78
CA VAL A 122 16.39 3.94 13.53
C VAL A 122 15.69 4.31 14.84
N ASN A 123 14.36 4.49 14.79
CA ASN A 123 13.53 4.86 15.94
C ASN A 123 12.48 3.77 16.19
N PRO A 124 12.84 2.65 16.85
CA PRO A 124 11.89 1.56 17.10
C PRO A 124 10.68 2.03 17.92
N LYS A 125 9.54 1.36 17.74
CA LYS A 125 8.37 1.62 18.58
C LYS A 125 8.67 1.24 20.05
N PRO A 126 7.95 1.80 21.02
CA PRO A 126 8.13 1.46 22.44
C PRO A 126 8.06 -0.05 22.73
N SER A 127 7.31 -0.81 21.93
CA SER A 127 7.23 -2.26 22.02
C SER A 127 8.48 -3.01 21.55
N GLY A 128 9.47 -2.30 20.97
CA GLY A 128 10.65 -2.90 20.37
C GLY A 128 10.47 -3.25 18.88
N TYR A 129 9.29 -3.04 18.31
CA TYR A 129 9.02 -3.32 16.90
C TYR A 129 9.90 -2.46 15.99
N ARG A 130 10.57 -3.11 15.05
CA ARG A 130 11.47 -2.47 14.09
C ARG A 130 11.04 -2.78 12.67
N SER A 131 10.90 -1.74 11.85
CA SER A 131 10.56 -1.86 10.43
C SER A 131 10.75 -0.52 9.74
N TYR A 132 10.69 -0.53 8.41
CA TYR A 132 10.67 0.68 7.59
C TYR A 132 9.34 0.72 6.86
N HIS A 133 8.57 1.78 7.06
CA HIS A 133 7.26 1.96 6.42
C HIS A 133 7.33 3.07 5.39
N MET A 134 6.79 2.81 4.20
CA MET A 134 6.64 3.79 3.14
C MET A 134 5.18 3.81 2.69
N ILE A 135 4.65 5.00 2.51
CA ILE A 135 3.38 5.19 1.82
C ILE A 135 3.71 5.79 0.46
N VAL A 136 3.29 5.11 -0.60
CA VAL A 136 3.61 5.49 -1.96
C VAL A 136 2.36 5.56 -2.81
N LYS A 137 2.45 6.34 -3.90
CA LYS A 137 1.44 6.39 -4.96
C LYS A 137 2.07 5.93 -6.25
N VAL A 138 1.32 5.16 -7.00
CA VAL A 138 1.71 4.67 -8.32
C VAL A 138 0.56 4.87 -9.28
N PRO A 139 0.81 5.42 -10.49
CA PRO A 139 -0.25 5.58 -11.48
C PRO A 139 -0.66 4.23 -12.05
N ILE A 140 -1.95 4.05 -12.27
CA ILE A 140 -2.50 2.84 -12.85
C ILE A 140 -3.07 3.16 -14.22
N PHE A 141 -2.63 2.43 -15.22
CA PHE A 141 -3.12 2.54 -16.57
C PHE A 141 -4.38 1.68 -16.72
N LEU A 142 -5.49 2.33 -17.04
CA LEU A 142 -6.77 1.68 -17.31
C LEU A 142 -7.19 1.97 -18.76
N SER A 143 -8.29 1.35 -19.20
CA SER A 143 -8.76 1.45 -20.58
C SER A 143 -9.34 2.82 -20.95
N ASP A 144 -9.73 3.59 -19.97
CA ASP A 144 -10.30 4.94 -20.17
C ASP A 144 -9.63 6.00 -19.34
#